data_53697372e698c5d3aa1dc686d856cb4d
#
_entry.id   53697372e698c5d3aa1dc686d856cb4d
#
_cell.length_a   1.000
_cell.length_b   1.000
_cell.length_c   1.000
_cell.angle_alpha   90.00
_cell.angle_beta   90.00
_cell.angle_gamma   90.00
#
_symmetry.space_group_name_H-M   'P 1'
#
loop_
_entity.id
_entity.type
_entity.pdbx_description
1 polymer ?
#
loop_
_entity_poly.entity_id
_entity_poly.type
_entity_poly.pdbx_seq_one_letter_code
_entity_poly.pdbx_strand_id
1 'polypeptide(L)'
;MITIKQDRMECPPAEAIATSNSTIEPMNVHDNETQIQSQLNKTITGSSQSSENKSDVTYRVGVAEDTNLKFRRSMEDVHTYVKNFASRLDWGYFAIFDGHAGSQASEWCGSHLHTMIEKDILEDESKDIREILNDSFVQIDKQINSKLEGNSGCTAAVCVLRWELPDTNSAHNNNNNNNNNNNNSNNSNSHKSTDNKKDINEEYPIALNQHKRKLYTANVGDSRIVLFRNGNSIRLTYDHKASDILEMQRVEAAGGLIMKSRVNGMLAVTRSLGDKFFDTLVIGNPFTTSVEITTEDKFLIIACDGLWDVIDDQEACELIQDIDDPNEAANALVKYALNNGTTDNITVMVVMLS
;
A
#
# COMPACT_ATOMS: atom_id res chain seq x y z
N MET A 1 -42.19 30.58 40.85
CA MET A 1 -42.96 31.07 39.70
C MET A 1 -42.17 32.20 39.09
N ILE A 2 -41.44 31.95 38.03
CA ILE A 2 -40.81 32.98 37.20
C ILE A 2 -41.11 32.58 35.77
N THR A 3 -41.89 33.45 35.11
CA THR A 3 -42.37 33.31 33.75
C THR A 3 -41.32 33.90 32.80
N ILE A 4 -40.85 33.11 31.85
CA ILE A 4 -39.96 33.58 30.77
C ILE A 4 -40.81 33.72 29.50
N LYS A 5 -40.87 34.94 28.97
CA LYS A 5 -41.52 35.30 27.70
C LYS A 5 -40.63 34.86 26.53
N GLN A 6 -41.26 34.22 25.55
CA GLN A 6 -40.74 34.01 24.20
C GLN A 6 -40.94 35.25 23.35
N ASP A 7 -39.89 35.83 22.80
CA ASP A 7 -39.95 36.80 21.72
C ASP A 7 -39.70 36.11 20.39
N ARG A 8 -40.70 36.17 19.50
CA ARG A 8 -40.59 35.79 18.08
C ARG A 8 -39.94 36.94 17.32
N MET A 9 -38.87 36.69 16.59
CA MET A 9 -38.37 37.56 15.52
C MET A 9 -38.96 37.11 14.18
N GLU A 10 -39.69 38.03 13.54
CA GLU A 10 -40.24 37.90 12.18
C GLU A 10 -39.15 38.26 11.14
N CYS A 11 -39.11 37.49 10.05
CA CYS A 11 -38.31 37.80 8.86
C CYS A 11 -39.02 38.82 7.96
N PRO A 12 -38.31 39.78 7.37
CA PRO A 12 -38.88 40.64 6.34
C PRO A 12 -38.88 39.97 4.95
N PRO A 13 -39.81 40.45 4.03
CA PRO A 13 -40.00 39.81 2.73
C PRO A 13 -38.98 40.25 1.69
N ALA A 14 -38.75 39.32 0.72
CA ALA A 14 -37.86 39.49 -0.41
C ALA A 14 -38.46 40.47 -1.46
N GLU A 15 -37.66 41.45 -1.87
CA GLU A 15 -37.93 42.25 -3.07
C GLU A 15 -37.25 41.63 -4.29
N ALA A 16 -38.03 41.51 -5.37
CA ALA A 16 -37.60 41.03 -6.68
C ALA A 16 -36.94 42.15 -7.46
N ILE A 17 -35.77 41.89 -8.02
CA ILE A 17 -35.20 42.67 -9.13
C ILE A 17 -34.97 41.73 -10.31
N ALA A 18 -35.72 41.97 -11.38
CA ALA A 18 -35.50 41.37 -12.70
C ALA A 18 -34.49 42.21 -13.48
N THR A 19 -33.62 41.54 -14.24
CA THR A 19 -33.26 41.77 -15.66
C THR A 19 -31.88 41.18 -15.94
N SER A 20 -31.72 40.43 -16.90
CA SER A 20 -31.48 40.42 -18.31
C SER A 20 -30.66 39.19 -18.71
N ASN A 21 -31.13 38.52 -19.73
CA ASN A 21 -30.52 37.35 -20.40
C ASN A 21 -29.16 37.67 -20.99
N SER A 22 -28.17 36.81 -20.70
CA SER A 22 -27.19 36.40 -21.70
C SER A 22 -26.89 34.93 -21.49
N THR A 23 -27.32 34.14 -22.45
CA THR A 23 -27.08 32.69 -22.59
C THR A 23 -25.60 32.43 -22.75
N ILE A 24 -24.99 31.84 -21.74
CA ILE A 24 -23.71 31.11 -21.89
C ILE A 24 -24.04 29.67 -21.48
N GLU A 25 -23.98 28.77 -22.49
CA GLU A 25 -24.13 27.36 -22.23
C GLU A 25 -22.97 26.88 -21.33
N PRO A 26 -23.25 26.09 -20.29
CA PRO A 26 -22.18 25.49 -19.50
C PRO A 26 -21.54 24.37 -20.32
N MET A 27 -20.26 24.53 -20.64
CA MET A 27 -19.42 23.44 -21.10
C MET A 27 -19.46 22.30 -20.07
N ASN A 28 -19.84 21.14 -20.55
CA ASN A 28 -19.96 19.91 -19.79
C ASN A 28 -18.57 19.42 -19.35
N VAL A 29 -18.15 19.74 -18.14
CA VAL A 29 -16.85 19.30 -17.55
C VAL A 29 -16.92 17.81 -17.18
N HIS A 30 -18.10 17.21 -17.09
CA HIS A 30 -18.30 15.82 -16.68
C HIS A 30 -17.89 14.78 -17.74
N ASP A 31 -17.85 15.12 -19.03
CA ASP A 31 -17.54 14.16 -20.09
C ASP A 31 -16.03 13.87 -20.22
N ASN A 32 -15.17 14.77 -19.75
CA ASN A 32 -13.72 14.57 -19.80
C ASN A 32 -13.19 13.70 -18.65
N GLU A 33 -13.75 13.80 -17.46
CA GLU A 33 -13.35 12.98 -16.31
C GLU A 33 -13.75 11.51 -16.50
N THR A 34 -14.93 11.26 -17.05
CA THR A 34 -15.41 9.90 -17.34
C THR A 34 -14.59 9.23 -18.45
N GLN A 35 -14.08 9.98 -19.42
CA GLN A 35 -13.21 9.42 -20.46
C GLN A 35 -11.79 9.13 -19.95
N ILE A 36 -11.25 9.96 -19.07
CA ILE A 36 -9.94 9.73 -18.43
C ILE A 36 -10.03 8.51 -17.51
N GLN A 37 -11.10 8.39 -16.72
CA GLN A 37 -11.32 7.25 -15.82
C GLN A 37 -11.51 5.94 -16.61
N SER A 38 -12.23 5.98 -17.76
CA SER A 38 -12.41 4.80 -18.61
C SER A 38 -11.13 4.39 -19.34
N GLN A 39 -10.23 5.31 -19.60
CA GLN A 39 -8.90 5.01 -20.17
C GLN A 39 -7.94 4.49 -19.11
N LEU A 40 -7.98 5.03 -17.88
CA LEU A 40 -7.19 4.54 -16.75
C LEU A 40 -7.58 3.10 -16.40
N ASN A 41 -8.88 2.82 -16.29
CA ASN A 41 -9.39 1.46 -16.02
C ASN A 41 -9.09 0.48 -17.16
N LYS A 42 -9.02 0.92 -18.43
CA LYS A 42 -8.58 0.07 -19.55
C LYS A 42 -7.08 -0.24 -19.55
N THR A 43 -6.28 0.58 -18.89
CA THR A 43 -4.84 0.32 -18.73
C THR A 43 -4.57 -0.62 -17.55
N ILE A 44 -5.47 -0.64 -16.56
CA ILE A 44 -5.38 -1.46 -15.35
C ILE A 44 -6.00 -2.85 -15.57
N THR A 45 -7.09 -2.96 -16.35
CA THR A 45 -7.67 -4.25 -16.75
C THR A 45 -7.12 -4.69 -18.09
N GLY A 46 -5.93 -5.29 -18.08
CA GLY A 46 -5.35 -5.91 -19.26
C GLY A 46 -6.20 -7.06 -19.76
N SER A 47 -7.23 -6.77 -20.55
CA SER A 47 -7.86 -7.76 -21.41
C SER A 47 -7.09 -7.82 -22.74
N SER A 48 -6.27 -8.81 -22.83
CA SER A 48 -5.37 -9.15 -23.90
C SER A 48 -6.05 -9.85 -25.06
N GLN A 49 -5.55 -9.57 -26.21
CA GLN A 49 -5.20 -10.61 -27.19
C GLN A 49 -4.09 -10.02 -28.05
N SER A 50 -2.87 -10.49 -27.87
CA SER A 50 -1.93 -10.79 -28.96
C SER A 50 -0.50 -10.93 -28.45
N SER A 51 0.18 -11.97 -28.94
CA SER A 51 1.63 -12.25 -28.87
C SER A 51 2.22 -12.42 -27.47
N GLU A 52 2.64 -13.64 -27.19
CA GLU A 52 3.54 -14.06 -26.11
C GLU A 52 4.83 -13.23 -26.14
N ASN A 53 4.79 -12.03 -25.54
CA ASN A 53 5.98 -11.45 -24.97
C ASN A 53 6.13 -12.09 -23.58
N LYS A 54 7.12 -12.97 -23.40
CA LYS A 54 7.57 -13.41 -22.08
C LYS A 54 7.65 -12.18 -21.20
N SER A 55 6.85 -12.15 -20.12
CA SER A 55 6.92 -11.09 -19.11
C SER A 55 8.33 -11.09 -18.53
N ASP A 56 9.04 -9.97 -18.63
CA ASP A 56 10.40 -9.82 -18.10
C ASP A 56 10.47 -9.80 -16.57
N VAL A 57 9.40 -10.21 -15.88
CA VAL A 57 9.32 -10.26 -14.42
C VAL A 57 9.28 -11.70 -13.90
N THR A 58 9.97 -11.94 -12.76
CA THR A 58 10.07 -13.23 -12.08
C THR A 58 8.94 -13.46 -11.06
N TYR A 59 7.82 -12.80 -11.22
CA TYR A 59 6.63 -13.02 -10.40
C TYR A 59 5.35 -12.90 -11.25
N ARG A 60 4.28 -13.51 -10.78
CA ARG A 60 2.95 -13.44 -11.40
C ARG A 60 1.93 -12.96 -10.39
N VAL A 61 1.02 -12.10 -10.80
CA VAL A 61 0.00 -11.49 -9.93
C VAL A 61 -1.38 -11.91 -10.37
N GLY A 62 -2.19 -12.33 -9.44
CA GLY A 62 -3.63 -12.55 -9.60
C GLY A 62 -4.40 -11.78 -8.55
N VAL A 63 -5.54 -11.24 -8.93
CA VAL A 63 -6.45 -10.51 -8.03
C VAL A 63 -7.86 -11.03 -8.20
N ALA A 64 -8.57 -11.16 -7.10
CA ALA A 64 -9.99 -11.44 -7.07
C ALA A 64 -10.65 -10.56 -6.01
N GLU A 65 -11.88 -10.09 -6.32
CA GLU A 65 -12.67 -9.24 -5.44
C GLU A 65 -14.15 -9.59 -5.52
N ASP A 66 -14.88 -9.36 -4.45
CA ASP A 66 -16.33 -9.48 -4.39
C ASP A 66 -16.91 -8.43 -3.44
N THR A 67 -17.87 -7.67 -3.93
CA THR A 67 -18.59 -6.65 -3.13
C THR A 67 -19.39 -7.26 -1.99
N ASN A 68 -19.72 -8.55 -2.07
CA ASN A 68 -20.61 -9.25 -1.15
C ASN A 68 -21.97 -8.54 -0.99
N LEU A 69 -22.64 -8.31 -2.11
CA LEU A 69 -23.88 -7.53 -2.23
C LEU A 69 -25.02 -7.98 -1.29
N LYS A 70 -24.89 -9.15 -0.70
CA LYS A 70 -25.83 -9.62 0.33
C LYS A 70 -25.73 -8.76 1.60
N PHE A 71 -24.57 -8.21 1.92
CA PHE A 71 -24.29 -7.50 3.15
C PHE A 71 -23.83 -6.07 2.93
N ARG A 72 -23.12 -5.78 1.84
CA ARG A 72 -22.54 -4.46 1.49
C ARG A 72 -23.23 -3.88 0.26
N ARG A 73 -23.42 -2.56 0.23
CA ARG A 73 -24.08 -1.86 -0.90
C ARG A 73 -23.11 -1.41 -1.97
N SER A 74 -21.85 -1.20 -1.59
CA SER A 74 -20.78 -0.67 -2.41
C SER A 74 -19.50 -1.44 -2.17
N MET A 75 -18.61 -1.43 -3.15
CA MET A 75 -17.23 -1.84 -3.01
C MET A 75 -16.44 -0.62 -2.55
N GLU A 76 -15.86 -0.69 -1.36
CA GLU A 76 -15.03 0.37 -0.81
C GLU A 76 -13.54 -0.02 -0.79
N ASP A 77 -13.22 -1.29 -1.08
CA ASP A 77 -11.85 -1.76 -1.26
C ASP A 77 -11.29 -1.30 -2.60
N VAL A 78 -9.99 -1.01 -2.62
CA VAL A 78 -9.21 -0.72 -3.82
C VAL A 78 -7.90 -1.50 -3.78
N HIS A 79 -7.49 -2.02 -4.93
CA HIS A 79 -6.20 -2.64 -5.08
C HIS A 79 -5.35 -1.94 -6.15
N THR A 80 -4.04 -1.99 -6.00
CA THR A 80 -3.11 -1.46 -7.01
C THR A 80 -1.86 -2.32 -7.07
N TYR A 81 -1.41 -2.67 -8.27
CA TYR A 81 -0.09 -3.24 -8.45
C TYR A 81 0.62 -2.65 -9.68
N VAL A 82 1.94 -2.48 -9.57
CA VAL A 82 2.77 -1.92 -10.63
C VAL A 82 3.94 -2.86 -10.89
N LYS A 83 4.01 -3.39 -12.12
CA LYS A 83 5.15 -4.18 -12.59
C LYS A 83 6.27 -3.25 -13.05
N ASN A 84 7.52 -3.68 -12.87
CA ASN A 84 8.71 -2.87 -13.17
C ASN A 84 8.65 -1.50 -12.46
N PHE A 85 8.27 -1.55 -11.17
CA PHE A 85 8.06 -0.37 -10.33
C PHE A 85 9.30 0.54 -10.29
N ALA A 86 9.09 1.84 -10.24
CA ALA A 86 10.14 2.87 -10.30
C ALA A 86 11.01 2.75 -11.58
N SER A 87 10.41 2.29 -12.69
CA SER A 87 11.11 2.03 -13.96
C SER A 87 12.30 1.08 -13.82
N ARG A 88 12.28 0.21 -12.80
CA ARG A 88 13.31 -0.81 -12.54
C ARG A 88 12.78 -2.19 -12.94
N LEU A 89 13.58 -2.91 -13.74
CA LEU A 89 13.24 -4.26 -14.18
C LEU A 89 13.02 -5.20 -12.97
N ASP A 90 11.93 -5.97 -13.02
CA ASP A 90 11.56 -6.98 -12.03
C ASP A 90 11.32 -6.45 -10.59
N TRP A 91 11.16 -5.12 -10.43
CA TRP A 91 10.61 -4.57 -9.20
C TRP A 91 9.09 -4.64 -9.23
N GLY A 92 8.48 -4.76 -8.07
CA GLY A 92 7.01 -4.81 -7.93
C GLY A 92 6.51 -3.90 -6.81
N TYR A 93 5.36 -3.28 -7.04
CA TYR A 93 4.56 -2.63 -6.01
C TYR A 93 3.21 -3.32 -5.96
N PHE A 94 2.74 -3.67 -4.75
CA PHE A 94 1.47 -4.36 -4.53
C PHE A 94 0.78 -3.75 -3.32
N ALA A 95 -0.51 -3.44 -3.43
CA ALA A 95 -1.25 -2.79 -2.36
C ALA A 95 -2.73 -3.15 -2.38
N ILE A 96 -3.31 -3.26 -1.18
CA ILE A 96 -4.75 -3.30 -0.94
C ILE A 96 -5.08 -2.21 0.08
N PHE A 97 -6.17 -1.51 -0.19
CA PHE A 97 -6.76 -0.44 0.62
C PHE A 97 -8.21 -0.80 0.89
N ASP A 98 -8.51 -1.19 2.10
CA ASP A 98 -9.86 -1.51 2.56
C ASP A 98 -10.52 -0.24 3.07
N GLY A 99 -11.49 0.27 2.32
CA GLY A 99 -12.15 1.53 2.56
C GLY A 99 -13.33 1.42 3.53
N HIS A 100 -13.53 2.46 4.33
CA HIS A 100 -14.69 2.57 5.21
C HIS A 100 -15.24 3.99 5.29
N ALA A 101 -16.54 4.10 5.58
CA ALA A 101 -17.28 5.36 5.55
C ALA A 101 -17.20 6.08 4.19
N GLY A 102 -17.10 5.32 3.11
CA GLY A 102 -16.94 5.74 1.72
C GLY A 102 -15.62 5.30 1.11
N SER A 103 -15.57 5.23 -0.23
CA SER A 103 -14.41 4.77 -1.00
C SER A 103 -13.35 5.85 -1.27
N GLN A 104 -13.61 7.13 -0.88
CA GLN A 104 -12.76 8.25 -1.32
C GLN A 104 -11.31 8.13 -0.85
N ALA A 105 -11.08 7.67 0.38
CA ALA A 105 -9.73 7.48 0.92
C ALA A 105 -8.99 6.32 0.22
N SER A 106 -9.64 5.17 0.03
CA SER A 106 -9.07 4.02 -0.66
C SER A 106 -8.76 4.32 -2.13
N GLU A 107 -9.67 5.02 -2.85
CA GLU A 107 -9.45 5.47 -4.23
C GLU A 107 -8.29 6.47 -4.34
N TRP A 108 -8.20 7.40 -3.38
CA TRP A 108 -7.09 8.35 -3.33
C TRP A 108 -5.76 7.64 -3.13
N CYS A 109 -5.68 6.71 -2.16
CA CYS A 109 -4.50 5.91 -1.90
C CYS A 109 -4.09 5.07 -3.12
N GLY A 110 -5.04 4.35 -3.71
CA GLY A 110 -4.80 3.53 -4.90
C GLY A 110 -4.21 4.31 -6.08
N SER A 111 -4.64 5.58 -6.22
CA SER A 111 -4.20 6.45 -7.32
C SER A 111 -2.89 7.19 -7.07
N HIS A 112 -2.51 7.45 -5.80
CA HIS A 112 -1.43 8.39 -5.49
C HIS A 112 -0.26 7.79 -4.70
N LEU A 113 -0.49 6.81 -3.82
CA LEU A 113 0.56 6.35 -2.90
C LEU A 113 1.76 5.75 -3.64
N HIS A 114 1.52 4.92 -4.67
CA HIS A 114 2.59 4.32 -5.45
C HIS A 114 3.46 5.37 -6.16
N THR A 115 2.86 6.45 -6.69
CA THR A 115 3.61 7.52 -7.35
C THR A 115 4.42 8.37 -6.37
N MET A 116 3.95 8.52 -5.14
CA MET A 116 4.72 9.20 -4.07
C MET A 116 5.94 8.38 -3.68
N ILE A 117 5.75 7.09 -3.43
CA ILE A 117 6.84 6.16 -3.08
C ILE A 117 7.87 6.08 -4.23
N GLU A 118 7.41 5.97 -5.48
CA GLU A 118 8.28 5.95 -6.65
C GLU A 118 9.15 7.22 -6.72
N LYS A 119 8.54 8.37 -6.55
CA LYS A 119 9.24 9.67 -6.55
C LYS A 119 10.33 9.72 -5.48
N ASP A 120 9.99 9.35 -4.24
CA ASP A 120 10.92 9.41 -3.11
C ASP A 120 12.08 8.41 -3.28
N ILE A 121 11.83 7.22 -3.86
CA ILE A 121 12.88 6.26 -4.23
C ILE A 121 13.83 6.84 -5.28
N LEU A 122 13.29 7.50 -6.30
CA LEU A 122 14.10 8.06 -7.39
C LEU A 122 14.88 9.32 -6.95
N GLU A 123 14.39 10.06 -5.95
CA GLU A 123 15.09 11.21 -5.39
C GLU A 123 16.29 10.82 -4.52
N ASP A 124 16.19 9.73 -3.76
CA ASP A 124 17.30 9.20 -2.93
C ASP A 124 17.28 7.67 -2.87
N GLU A 125 17.99 7.04 -3.79
CA GLU A 125 18.11 5.57 -3.86
C GLU A 125 18.84 4.94 -2.66
N SER A 126 19.55 5.74 -1.84
CA SER A 126 20.28 5.27 -0.66
C SER A 126 19.41 5.21 0.60
N LYS A 127 18.24 5.89 0.58
CA LYS A 127 17.32 5.91 1.73
C LYS A 127 16.69 4.54 1.95
N ASP A 128 16.56 4.13 3.21
CA ASP A 128 15.87 2.88 3.57
C ASP A 128 14.41 2.92 3.08
N ILE A 129 14.00 1.90 2.35
CA ILE A 129 12.63 1.81 1.80
C ILE A 129 11.59 1.86 2.92
N ARG A 130 11.88 1.35 4.12
CA ARG A 130 10.95 1.42 5.25
C ARG A 130 10.73 2.85 5.73
N GLU A 131 11.76 3.70 5.66
CA GLU A 131 11.62 5.13 5.95
C GLU A 131 10.82 5.83 4.87
N ILE A 132 11.06 5.51 3.59
CA ILE A 132 10.27 6.05 2.47
C ILE A 132 8.80 5.66 2.64
N LEU A 133 8.51 4.39 2.93
CA LEU A 133 7.15 3.91 3.15
C LEU A 133 6.49 4.64 4.33
N ASN A 134 7.19 4.78 5.47
CA ASN A 134 6.66 5.51 6.62
C ASN A 134 6.33 6.97 6.27
N ASP A 135 7.25 7.68 5.63
CA ASP A 135 7.08 9.09 5.28
C ASP A 135 5.94 9.27 4.28
N SER A 136 5.85 8.39 3.27
CA SER A 136 4.78 8.42 2.26
C SER A 136 3.40 8.16 2.89
N PHE A 137 3.28 7.22 3.85
CA PHE A 137 2.03 6.96 4.57
C PHE A 137 1.59 8.19 5.38
N VAL A 138 2.50 8.77 6.15
CA VAL A 138 2.20 9.99 6.93
C VAL A 138 1.85 11.17 6.02
N GLN A 139 2.50 11.27 4.87
CA GLN A 139 2.24 12.36 3.93
C GLN A 139 0.89 12.19 3.21
N ILE A 140 0.56 10.96 2.76
CA ILE A 140 -0.73 10.72 2.08
C ILE A 140 -1.90 10.88 3.03
N ASP A 141 -1.77 10.45 4.30
CA ASP A 141 -2.76 10.68 5.34
C ASP A 141 -3.07 12.17 5.50
N LYS A 142 -2.05 13.02 5.61
CA LYS A 142 -2.22 14.48 5.65
C LYS A 142 -2.89 15.03 4.38
N GLN A 143 -2.59 14.45 3.21
CA GLN A 143 -3.23 14.89 1.96
C GLN A 143 -4.72 14.52 1.94
N ILE A 144 -5.08 13.30 2.33
CA ILE A 144 -6.47 12.86 2.44
C ILE A 144 -7.22 13.80 3.38
N ASN A 145 -6.72 14.00 4.60
CA ASN A 145 -7.35 14.83 5.62
C ASN A 145 -7.53 16.31 5.22
N SER A 146 -6.66 16.81 4.32
CA SER A 146 -6.71 18.19 3.86
C SER A 146 -7.48 18.41 2.55
N LYS A 147 -7.53 17.41 1.66
CA LYS A 147 -8.07 17.56 0.29
C LYS A 147 -9.42 16.91 0.10
N LEU A 148 -9.72 15.82 0.83
CA LEU A 148 -10.99 15.13 0.68
C LEU A 148 -12.04 15.71 1.62
N GLU A 149 -13.28 15.79 1.10
CA GLU A 149 -14.45 16.09 1.92
C GLU A 149 -14.97 14.81 2.58
N GLY A 150 -15.57 14.93 3.77
CA GLY A 150 -16.09 13.78 4.51
C GLY A 150 -15.08 13.20 5.52
N ASN A 151 -15.37 11.99 5.97
CA ASN A 151 -14.60 11.29 7.01
C ASN A 151 -14.26 9.86 6.58
N SER A 152 -14.15 9.62 5.27
CA SER A 152 -13.72 8.30 4.80
C SER A 152 -12.29 8.01 5.24
N GLY A 153 -12.04 6.76 5.57
CA GLY A 153 -10.72 6.24 5.86
C GLY A 153 -10.49 4.94 5.11
N CYS A 154 -9.26 4.46 5.14
CA CYS A 154 -8.95 3.12 4.66
C CYS A 154 -7.80 2.50 5.44
N THR A 155 -7.81 1.18 5.57
CA THR A 155 -6.60 0.43 5.89
C THR A 155 -5.65 0.48 4.69
N ALA A 156 -4.41 0.08 4.87
CA ALA A 156 -3.47 -0.09 3.78
C ALA A 156 -2.51 -1.23 4.10
N ALA A 157 -2.37 -2.18 3.17
CA ALA A 157 -1.35 -3.22 3.18
C ALA A 157 -0.55 -3.10 1.88
N VAL A 158 0.71 -2.65 1.99
CA VAL A 158 1.56 -2.29 0.86
C VAL A 158 2.86 -3.05 0.92
N CYS A 159 3.34 -3.55 -0.23
CA CYS A 159 4.69 -4.06 -0.33
C CYS A 159 5.42 -3.61 -1.61
N VAL A 160 6.74 -3.50 -1.48
CA VAL A 160 7.69 -3.20 -2.56
C VAL A 160 8.68 -4.36 -2.66
N LEU A 161 8.69 -5.02 -3.81
CA LEU A 161 9.65 -6.06 -4.15
C LEU A 161 10.75 -5.45 -5.01
N ARG A 162 12.03 -5.64 -4.61
CA ARG A 162 13.16 -5.07 -5.35
C ARG A 162 14.42 -5.93 -5.26
N TRP A 163 15.32 -5.71 -6.20
CA TRP A 163 16.67 -6.26 -6.17
C TRP A 163 17.64 -5.28 -5.54
N GLU A 164 18.51 -5.77 -4.68
CA GLU A 164 19.55 -4.99 -4.00
C GLU A 164 20.91 -5.67 -4.13
N LEU A 165 21.96 -4.85 -4.17
CA LEU A 165 23.32 -5.37 -3.99
C LEU A 165 23.51 -5.80 -2.53
N PRO A 166 24.29 -6.88 -2.26
CA PRO A 166 24.67 -7.24 -0.90
C PRO A 166 25.39 -6.07 -0.21
N ASP A 167 25.05 -5.83 1.06
CA ASP A 167 25.76 -4.84 1.88
C ASP A 167 27.26 -5.16 1.92
N THR A 168 28.08 -4.35 1.28
CA THR A 168 29.54 -4.50 1.27
C THR A 168 30.17 -4.28 2.67
N ASN A 169 29.40 -3.77 3.62
CA ASN A 169 29.87 -3.45 4.98
C ASN A 169 29.88 -4.65 5.95
N SER A 170 29.32 -5.79 5.61
CA SER A 170 29.36 -6.99 6.47
C SER A 170 30.64 -7.85 6.31
N ALA A 171 31.48 -7.54 5.32
CA ALA A 171 32.71 -8.31 5.06
C ALA A 171 33.96 -7.79 5.81
N HIS A 172 33.88 -6.69 6.57
CA HIS A 172 35.08 -6.08 7.17
C HIS A 172 35.32 -6.40 8.65
N ASN A 173 34.54 -7.27 9.28
CA ASN A 173 34.72 -7.56 10.73
C ASN A 173 35.31 -8.94 11.08
N ASN A 174 35.91 -9.69 10.14
CA ASN A 174 36.50 -10.99 10.46
C ASN A 174 37.96 -11.19 9.99
N ASN A 175 38.76 -10.12 9.89
CA ASN A 175 40.22 -10.32 9.71
C ASN A 175 41.04 -9.25 10.44
N ASN A 176 41.03 -9.30 11.78
CA ASN A 176 42.11 -8.72 12.55
C ASN A 176 42.67 -9.78 13.53
N ASN A 177 43.58 -10.62 13.03
CA ASN A 177 44.66 -11.09 13.85
C ASN A 177 45.80 -11.62 12.97
N ASN A 178 47.00 -11.05 13.19
CA ASN A 178 48.35 -11.47 12.83
C ASN A 178 48.85 -11.23 11.39
N ASN A 179 49.71 -10.23 11.18
CA ASN A 179 51.15 -10.31 11.41
C ASN A 179 51.89 -9.06 10.90
N ASN A 180 52.77 -8.56 11.77
CA ASN A 180 53.90 -7.70 11.45
C ASN A 180 54.75 -8.22 10.31
N ASN A 181 55.14 -7.38 9.33
CA ASN A 181 56.54 -6.99 9.13
C ASN A 181 56.79 -6.21 7.82
N ASN A 182 57.34 -5.02 8.01
CA ASN A 182 58.43 -4.34 7.27
C ASN A 182 58.53 -4.46 5.73
N ASN A 183 58.48 -3.36 5.05
CA ASN A 183 59.61 -2.60 4.42
C ASN A 183 59.16 -1.80 3.19
N ASN A 184 59.28 -0.52 3.32
CA ASN A 184 60.00 0.47 2.54
C ASN A 184 60.10 0.29 1.00
N SER A 185 59.59 1.23 0.24
CA SER A 185 60.34 2.14 -0.66
C SER A 185 59.45 2.89 -1.66
N ASN A 186 59.53 4.17 -1.59
CA ASN A 186 59.54 5.22 -2.63
C ASN A 186 59.21 4.84 -4.09
N ASN A 187 58.28 5.55 -4.81
CA ASN A 187 58.63 6.70 -5.63
C ASN A 187 57.45 7.25 -6.47
N SER A 188 57.25 8.51 -6.35
CA SER A 188 57.00 9.58 -7.35
C SER A 188 56.04 9.45 -8.55
N ASN A 189 55.11 10.39 -8.56
CA ASN A 189 54.63 11.29 -9.66
C ASN A 189 54.21 10.74 -11.01
N SER A 190 52.96 11.01 -11.39
CA SER A 190 52.70 12.03 -12.40
C SER A 190 51.19 12.26 -12.63
N HIS A 191 50.79 13.53 -12.68
CA HIS A 191 49.53 14.08 -13.17
C HIS A 191 49.24 13.64 -14.61
N LYS A 192 47.98 13.22 -14.87
CA LYS A 192 47.31 13.59 -16.14
C LYS A 192 45.79 13.60 -15.92
N SER A 193 45.24 14.81 -15.99
CA SER A 193 43.84 15.09 -16.23
C SER A 193 43.45 14.58 -17.62
N THR A 194 42.37 13.83 -17.69
CA THR A 194 41.57 13.69 -18.92
C THR A 194 40.10 13.64 -18.54
N ASP A 195 39.41 14.70 -18.94
CA ASP A 195 37.96 14.76 -19.04
C ASP A 195 37.46 13.57 -19.84
N ASN A 196 36.64 12.71 -19.19
CA ASN A 196 35.81 11.76 -19.91
C ASN A 196 34.34 11.98 -19.48
N LYS A 197 33.61 12.61 -20.41
CA LYS A 197 32.15 12.47 -20.45
C LYS A 197 31.81 10.98 -20.40
N LYS A 198 31.21 10.54 -19.32
CA LYS A 198 30.62 9.19 -19.26
C LYS A 198 29.33 9.21 -20.06
N ASP A 199 29.31 8.45 -21.13
CA ASP A 199 28.11 8.07 -21.85
C ASP A 199 27.23 7.25 -20.91
N ILE A 200 25.96 7.66 -20.78
CA ILE A 200 24.91 7.04 -19.94
C ILE A 200 24.31 5.87 -20.73
N ASN A 201 25.09 4.85 -21.03
CA ASN A 201 24.64 3.58 -21.60
C ASN A 201 25.66 2.49 -21.27
N GLU A 202 25.96 2.28 -20.00
CA GLU A 202 26.56 1.02 -19.59
C GLU A 202 25.46 0.13 -18.98
N GLU A 203 24.99 -0.83 -19.77
CA GLU A 203 24.37 -2.05 -19.35
C GLU A 203 25.20 -2.64 -18.21
N TYR A 204 24.60 -2.81 -17.03
CA TYR A 204 25.25 -3.39 -15.86
C TYR A 204 25.41 -4.90 -16.04
N PRO A 205 26.60 -5.43 -16.34
CA PRO A 205 26.84 -6.85 -16.20
C PRO A 205 27.36 -7.15 -14.78
N ILE A 206 26.56 -6.81 -13.75
CA ILE A 206 26.81 -7.35 -12.43
C ILE A 206 26.16 -8.72 -12.42
N ALA A 207 26.95 -9.75 -12.15
CA ALA A 207 26.46 -11.12 -12.11
C ALA A 207 25.22 -11.22 -11.23
N LEU A 208 24.09 -11.67 -11.80
CA LEU A 208 22.78 -11.82 -11.13
C LEU A 208 22.85 -12.58 -9.80
N ASN A 209 23.88 -13.42 -9.62
CA ASN A 209 24.15 -14.17 -8.39
C ASN A 209 24.65 -13.34 -7.19
N GLN A 210 24.88 -12.03 -7.36
CA GLN A 210 25.28 -11.12 -6.29
C GLN A 210 24.12 -10.25 -5.77
N HIS A 211 22.98 -10.24 -6.44
CA HIS A 211 21.83 -9.44 -6.00
C HIS A 211 20.95 -10.25 -5.05
N LYS A 212 20.43 -9.56 -4.03
CA LYS A 212 19.45 -10.09 -3.11
C LYS A 212 18.08 -9.51 -3.48
N ARG A 213 17.09 -10.37 -3.53
CA ARG A 213 15.71 -9.96 -3.72
C ARG A 213 15.09 -9.67 -2.38
N LYS A 214 14.63 -8.46 -2.15
CA LYS A 214 14.02 -8.04 -0.88
C LYS A 214 12.58 -7.58 -1.07
N LEU A 215 11.77 -7.92 -0.12
CA LEU A 215 10.40 -7.45 0.03
C LEU A 215 10.33 -6.53 1.25
N TYR A 216 9.84 -5.33 1.05
CA TYR A 216 9.55 -4.34 2.08
C TYR A 216 8.04 -4.23 2.23
N THR A 217 7.55 -4.21 3.47
CA THR A 217 6.12 -4.08 3.73
C THR A 217 5.82 -2.91 4.64
N ALA A 218 4.64 -2.32 4.47
CA ALA A 218 4.08 -1.31 5.36
C ALA A 218 2.58 -1.52 5.48
N ASN A 219 2.03 -1.46 6.70
CA ASN A 219 0.58 -1.50 6.88
C ASN A 219 0.07 -0.58 7.98
N VAL A 220 -1.14 -0.10 7.79
CA VAL A 220 -2.04 0.47 8.80
C VAL A 220 -3.38 -0.26 8.75
N GLY A 221 -4.01 -0.47 9.90
CA GLY A 221 -5.24 -1.26 10.01
C GLY A 221 -4.99 -2.75 10.06
N ASP A 222 -5.94 -3.54 9.62
CA ASP A 222 -6.00 -5.00 9.75
C ASP A 222 -6.06 -5.77 8.42
N SER A 223 -5.92 -5.07 7.29
CA SER A 223 -5.47 -5.69 6.06
C SER A 223 -4.06 -6.25 6.24
N ARG A 224 -3.77 -7.42 5.65
CA ARG A 224 -2.62 -8.23 6.03
C ARG A 224 -1.86 -8.77 4.82
N ILE A 225 -0.55 -8.97 5.02
CA ILE A 225 0.36 -9.61 4.07
C ILE A 225 0.96 -10.85 4.72
N VAL A 226 0.82 -12.00 4.06
CA VAL A 226 1.35 -13.28 4.49
C VAL A 226 2.25 -13.83 3.40
N LEU A 227 3.47 -14.25 3.77
CA LEU A 227 4.43 -14.94 2.92
C LEU A 227 4.34 -16.45 3.20
N PHE A 228 4.27 -17.28 2.15
CA PHE A 228 4.36 -18.72 2.27
C PHE A 228 5.76 -19.20 1.93
N ARG A 229 6.48 -19.66 2.96
CA ARG A 229 7.87 -20.14 2.87
C ARG A 229 7.98 -21.55 3.41
N ASN A 230 8.50 -22.46 2.60
CA ASN A 230 8.81 -23.85 3.01
C ASN A 230 7.69 -24.51 3.80
N GLY A 231 6.44 -24.41 3.32
CA GLY A 231 5.25 -25.01 3.94
C GLY A 231 4.66 -24.22 5.12
N ASN A 232 5.23 -23.07 5.49
CA ASN A 232 4.78 -22.29 6.63
C ASN A 232 4.33 -20.89 6.21
N SER A 233 3.27 -20.39 6.85
CA SER A 233 2.84 -19.00 6.73
C SER A 233 3.70 -18.09 7.62
N ILE A 234 4.13 -16.95 7.08
CA ILE A 234 4.88 -15.91 7.79
C ILE A 234 4.13 -14.61 7.63
N ARG A 235 3.54 -14.10 8.71
CA ARG A 235 2.88 -12.80 8.69
C ARG A 235 3.92 -11.68 8.64
N LEU A 236 3.83 -10.81 7.64
CA LEU A 236 4.74 -9.69 7.43
C LEU A 236 4.19 -8.34 7.93
N THR A 237 2.95 -8.30 8.38
CA THR A 237 2.24 -7.11 8.86
C THR A 237 1.80 -7.28 10.30
N TYR A 238 1.36 -6.19 10.91
CA TYR A 238 0.78 -6.16 12.25
C TYR A 238 -0.64 -5.58 12.18
N ASP A 239 -1.62 -6.34 12.68
CA ASP A 239 -3.01 -5.91 12.67
C ASP A 239 -3.25 -4.86 13.76
N HIS A 240 -3.59 -3.62 13.36
CA HIS A 240 -3.85 -2.52 14.29
C HIS A 240 -5.32 -2.50 14.70
N LYS A 241 -5.73 -3.49 15.49
CA LYS A 241 -7.11 -3.60 15.98
C LYS A 241 -7.27 -2.95 17.36
N ALA A 242 -8.45 -2.38 17.63
CA ALA A 242 -8.77 -1.79 18.94
C ALA A 242 -8.87 -2.86 20.07
N SER A 243 -8.77 -4.16 19.75
CA SER A 243 -8.62 -5.25 20.70
C SER A 243 -7.16 -5.53 21.07
N ASP A 244 -6.19 -5.00 20.32
CA ASP A 244 -4.77 -5.14 20.65
C ASP A 244 -4.38 -4.28 21.82
N ILE A 245 -3.67 -4.86 22.79
CA ILE A 245 -3.38 -4.18 24.06
C ILE A 245 -2.43 -2.99 23.91
N LEU A 246 -1.47 -3.04 22.97
CA LEU A 246 -0.51 -1.97 22.76
C LEU A 246 -1.18 -0.78 22.05
N GLU A 247 -2.00 -1.07 21.05
CA GLU A 247 -2.77 -0.04 20.36
C GLU A 247 -3.85 0.56 21.27
N MET A 248 -4.51 -0.24 22.12
CA MET A 248 -5.44 0.24 23.14
C MET A 248 -4.77 1.25 24.06
N GLN A 249 -3.60 0.89 24.63
CA GLN A 249 -2.84 1.78 25.52
C GLN A 249 -2.42 3.07 24.81
N ARG A 250 -2.04 2.99 23.54
CA ARG A 250 -1.68 4.17 22.73
C ARG A 250 -2.88 5.11 22.56
N VAL A 251 -4.04 4.57 22.22
CA VAL A 251 -5.29 5.35 22.02
C VAL A 251 -5.74 5.99 23.33
N GLU A 252 -5.70 5.24 24.45
CA GLU A 252 -6.06 5.76 25.78
C GLU A 252 -5.08 6.86 26.25
N ALA A 253 -3.77 6.68 26.00
CA ALA A 253 -2.77 7.70 26.28
C ALA A 253 -2.96 8.98 25.47
N ALA A 254 -3.53 8.88 24.25
CA ALA A 254 -3.92 10.01 23.43
C ALA A 254 -5.28 10.65 23.83
N GLY A 255 -5.92 10.14 24.90
CA GLY A 255 -7.19 10.66 25.42
C GLY A 255 -8.44 10.02 24.78
N GLY A 256 -8.28 8.98 23.98
CA GLY A 256 -9.38 8.20 23.44
C GLY A 256 -9.93 7.16 24.44
N LEU A 257 -11.02 6.52 24.04
CA LEU A 257 -11.66 5.48 24.83
C LEU A 257 -11.88 4.23 23.96
N ILE A 258 -11.54 3.05 24.48
CA ILE A 258 -11.86 1.78 23.80
C ILE A 258 -13.14 1.20 24.40
N MET A 259 -14.16 1.04 23.57
CA MET A 259 -15.44 0.44 23.93
C MET A 259 -15.83 -0.64 22.92
N LYS A 260 -16.11 -1.85 23.38
CA LYS A 260 -16.47 -3.00 22.52
C LYS A 260 -15.48 -3.21 21.37
N SER A 261 -14.19 -3.17 21.68
CA SER A 261 -13.09 -3.27 20.70
C SER A 261 -13.17 -2.25 19.57
N ARG A 262 -13.60 -1.01 19.89
CA ARG A 262 -13.68 0.11 18.95
C ARG A 262 -13.18 1.40 19.59
N VAL A 263 -12.45 2.19 18.83
CA VAL A 263 -12.03 3.56 19.20
C VAL A 263 -13.28 4.42 19.33
N ASN A 264 -13.49 4.99 20.53
CA ASN A 264 -14.69 5.75 20.91
C ASN A 264 -16.01 5.01 20.62
N GLY A 265 -15.97 3.66 20.61
CA GLY A 265 -17.14 2.83 20.31
C GLY A 265 -17.54 2.78 18.83
N MET A 266 -16.76 3.38 17.92
CA MET A 266 -17.09 3.51 16.51
C MET A 266 -16.17 2.73 15.58
N LEU A 267 -14.86 3.01 15.54
CA LEU A 267 -13.91 2.44 14.57
C LEU A 267 -13.18 1.23 15.15
N ALA A 268 -13.14 0.12 14.41
CA ALA A 268 -12.52 -1.14 14.85
C ALA A 268 -10.98 -1.08 14.77
N VAL A 269 -10.44 -0.37 13.80
CA VAL A 269 -9.00 -0.18 13.63
C VAL A 269 -8.48 1.02 14.44
N THR A 270 -7.22 0.98 14.80
CA THR A 270 -6.54 2.05 15.55
C THR A 270 -5.53 2.81 14.72
N ARG A 271 -5.25 2.32 13.51
CA ARG A 271 -4.46 3.01 12.49
C ARG A 271 -5.14 2.87 11.14
N SER A 272 -5.16 3.97 10.39
CA SER A 272 -5.71 4.05 9.03
C SER A 272 -5.16 5.29 8.33
N LEU A 273 -5.48 5.44 7.05
CA LEU A 273 -5.24 6.67 6.27
C LEU A 273 -6.59 7.40 6.10
N GLY A 274 -6.62 8.68 6.44
CA GLY A 274 -7.84 9.45 6.50
C GLY A 274 -8.46 9.48 7.89
N ASP A 275 -9.73 9.16 8.04
CA ASP A 275 -10.43 9.15 9.34
C ASP A 275 -10.31 10.45 10.13
N LYS A 276 -10.38 11.56 9.46
CA LYS A 276 -10.20 12.92 9.99
C LYS A 276 -10.94 13.19 11.31
N PHE A 277 -12.07 12.51 11.51
CA PHE A 277 -12.86 12.66 12.73
C PHE A 277 -12.13 12.16 13.99
N PHE A 278 -11.22 11.20 13.84
CA PHE A 278 -10.51 10.58 14.97
C PHE A 278 -9.15 11.24 15.26
N ASP A 279 -8.66 12.13 14.35
CA ASP A 279 -7.43 12.90 14.48
C ASP A 279 -6.27 12.11 15.13
N THR A 280 -5.80 12.52 16.30
CA THR A 280 -4.66 11.89 16.98
C THR A 280 -4.92 10.49 17.55
N LEU A 281 -6.14 10.04 17.61
CA LEU A 281 -6.51 8.72 18.14
C LEU A 281 -6.22 7.60 17.14
N VAL A 282 -6.50 7.85 15.86
CA VAL A 282 -6.23 6.96 14.73
C VAL A 282 -5.14 7.61 13.89
N ILE A 283 -4.05 6.90 13.66
CA ILE A 283 -2.85 7.49 13.06
C ILE A 283 -2.45 6.76 11.77
N GLY A 284 -1.88 7.51 10.83
CA GLY A 284 -1.38 6.98 9.55
C GLY A 284 0.04 6.39 9.61
N ASN A 285 0.67 6.30 10.80
CA ASN A 285 2.01 5.74 10.92
C ASN A 285 2.01 4.22 10.75
N PRO A 286 2.67 3.66 9.71
CA PRO A 286 2.61 2.23 9.44
C PRO A 286 3.54 1.41 10.35
N PHE A 287 3.21 0.14 10.51
CA PHE A 287 4.17 -0.89 10.87
C PHE A 287 4.93 -1.29 9.60
N THR A 288 6.26 -1.38 9.67
CA THR A 288 7.11 -1.70 8.51
C THR A 288 8.02 -2.89 8.79
N THR A 289 8.19 -3.77 7.79
CA THR A 289 9.17 -4.86 7.84
C THR A 289 9.95 -4.98 6.55
N SER A 290 11.00 -5.79 6.58
CA SER A 290 11.69 -6.23 5.37
C SER A 290 12.13 -7.68 5.51
N VAL A 291 12.06 -8.42 4.41
CA VAL A 291 12.48 -9.81 4.34
C VAL A 291 13.24 -10.08 3.05
N GLU A 292 14.30 -10.87 3.10
CA GLU A 292 14.98 -11.38 1.91
C GLU A 292 14.13 -12.52 1.32
N ILE A 293 13.83 -12.42 0.02
CA ILE A 293 13.12 -13.45 -0.73
C ILE A 293 14.10 -14.47 -1.24
N THR A 294 13.79 -15.74 -0.99
CA THR A 294 14.61 -16.91 -1.30
C THR A 294 13.86 -17.88 -2.22
N THR A 295 14.52 -18.92 -2.66
CA THR A 295 13.91 -20.01 -3.47
C THR A 295 12.91 -20.87 -2.68
N GLU A 296 12.83 -20.70 -1.35
CA GLU A 296 11.85 -21.38 -0.51
C GLU A 296 10.50 -20.65 -0.47
N ASP A 297 10.44 -19.40 -0.99
CA ASP A 297 9.25 -18.57 -1.00
C ASP A 297 8.41 -18.90 -2.23
N LYS A 298 7.18 -19.36 -2.00
CA LYS A 298 6.27 -19.71 -3.09
C LYS A 298 5.40 -18.53 -3.53
N PHE A 299 4.76 -17.86 -2.58
CA PHE A 299 3.83 -16.77 -2.87
C PHE A 299 3.60 -15.85 -1.67
N LEU A 300 3.00 -14.69 -1.98
CA LEU A 300 2.41 -13.76 -1.02
C LEU A 300 0.89 -13.80 -1.15
N ILE A 301 0.18 -13.68 -0.03
CA ILE A 301 -1.25 -13.34 0.03
C ILE A 301 -1.35 -11.95 0.64
N ILE A 302 -1.99 -11.02 -0.05
CA ILE A 302 -2.32 -9.69 0.43
C ILE A 302 -3.84 -9.59 0.40
N ALA A 303 -4.49 -9.30 1.53
CA ALA A 303 -5.95 -9.24 1.57
C ALA A 303 -6.47 -8.30 2.66
N CYS A 304 -7.72 -7.83 2.49
CA CYS A 304 -8.49 -7.14 3.51
C CYS A 304 -9.05 -8.12 4.57
N ASP A 305 -9.67 -7.59 5.62
CA ASP A 305 -10.27 -8.38 6.70
C ASP A 305 -11.48 -9.21 6.27
N GLY A 306 -12.11 -8.88 5.12
CA GLY A 306 -13.12 -9.71 4.49
C GLY A 306 -12.67 -11.16 4.26
N LEU A 307 -11.37 -11.40 4.10
CA LEU A 307 -10.75 -12.71 4.10
C LEU A 307 -10.30 -13.12 5.51
N TRP A 308 -9.51 -12.28 6.19
CA TRP A 308 -8.78 -12.66 7.39
C TRP A 308 -9.64 -12.86 8.64
N ASP A 309 -10.88 -12.38 8.63
CA ASP A 309 -11.83 -12.60 9.71
C ASP A 309 -12.45 -14.02 9.69
N VAL A 310 -12.26 -14.79 8.59
CA VAL A 310 -12.89 -16.13 8.42
C VAL A 310 -11.90 -17.25 8.11
N ILE A 311 -10.59 -16.95 8.00
CA ILE A 311 -9.53 -17.93 7.76
C ILE A 311 -8.23 -17.49 8.45
N ASP A 312 -7.46 -18.43 9.00
CA ASP A 312 -6.14 -18.12 9.52
C ASP A 312 -5.05 -18.14 8.44
N ASP A 313 -3.87 -17.59 8.77
CA ASP A 313 -2.76 -17.42 7.84
C ASP A 313 -2.30 -18.74 7.23
N GLN A 314 -2.20 -19.81 8.06
CA GLN A 314 -1.70 -21.10 7.60
C GLN A 314 -2.74 -21.83 6.74
N GLU A 315 -3.99 -21.81 7.16
CA GLU A 315 -5.10 -22.42 6.42
C GLU A 315 -5.28 -21.75 5.04
N ALA A 316 -5.16 -20.40 4.99
CA ALA A 316 -5.21 -19.67 3.73
C ALA A 316 -4.10 -20.09 2.76
N CYS A 317 -2.88 -20.24 3.29
CA CYS A 317 -1.74 -20.70 2.49
C CYS A 317 -1.91 -22.14 2.02
N GLU A 318 -2.35 -23.05 2.88
CA GLU A 318 -2.59 -24.46 2.56
C GLU A 318 -3.68 -24.64 1.50
N LEU A 319 -4.71 -23.78 1.54
CA LEU A 319 -5.82 -23.81 0.58
C LEU A 319 -5.35 -23.60 -0.86
N ILE A 320 -4.31 -22.78 -1.07
CA ILE A 320 -3.85 -22.38 -2.42
C ILE A 320 -2.47 -22.92 -2.79
N GLN A 321 -1.79 -23.64 -1.90
CA GLN A 321 -0.37 -24.06 -2.11
C GLN A 321 -0.13 -24.89 -3.37
N ASP A 322 -1.13 -25.59 -3.88
CA ASP A 322 -1.07 -26.46 -5.05
C ASP A 322 -1.72 -25.84 -6.29
N ILE A 323 -2.09 -24.55 -6.22
CA ILE A 323 -2.66 -23.78 -7.34
C ILE A 323 -1.56 -22.93 -7.97
N ASP A 324 -1.22 -23.20 -9.24
CA ASP A 324 -0.16 -22.49 -9.94
C ASP A 324 -0.60 -21.14 -10.53
N ASP A 325 -1.88 -21.00 -10.92
CA ASP A 325 -2.38 -19.75 -11.45
C ASP A 325 -2.78 -18.77 -10.33
N PRO A 326 -2.19 -17.58 -10.26
CA PRO A 326 -2.46 -16.63 -9.18
C PRO A 326 -3.92 -16.11 -9.18
N ASN A 327 -4.60 -16.04 -10.34
CA ASN A 327 -6.01 -15.64 -10.37
C ASN A 327 -6.90 -16.75 -9.86
N GLU A 328 -6.61 -18.01 -10.17
CA GLU A 328 -7.34 -19.15 -9.62
C GLU A 328 -7.14 -19.22 -8.09
N ALA A 329 -5.92 -19.00 -7.62
CA ALA A 329 -5.60 -18.95 -6.19
C ALA A 329 -6.36 -17.83 -5.46
N ALA A 330 -6.35 -16.60 -5.99
CA ALA A 330 -7.10 -15.47 -5.43
C ALA A 330 -8.61 -15.74 -5.39
N ASN A 331 -9.17 -16.26 -6.50
CA ASN A 331 -10.58 -16.64 -6.58
C ASN A 331 -10.97 -17.76 -5.59
N ALA A 332 -10.07 -18.72 -5.33
CA ALA A 332 -10.32 -19.78 -4.34
C ALA A 332 -10.47 -19.20 -2.93
N LEU A 333 -9.62 -18.22 -2.55
CA LEU A 333 -9.69 -17.53 -1.27
C LEU A 333 -10.96 -16.68 -1.11
N VAL A 334 -11.33 -15.89 -2.13
CA VAL A 334 -12.58 -15.12 -2.13
C VAL A 334 -13.79 -16.04 -1.99
N LYS A 335 -13.83 -17.13 -2.75
CA LYS A 335 -14.90 -18.11 -2.68
C LYS A 335 -14.96 -18.78 -1.29
N TYR A 336 -13.82 -19.08 -0.68
CA TYR A 336 -13.77 -19.59 0.68
C TYR A 336 -14.39 -18.60 1.65
N ALA A 337 -13.99 -17.33 1.60
CA ALA A 337 -14.52 -16.29 2.49
C ALA A 337 -16.04 -16.13 2.38
N LEU A 338 -16.59 -16.10 1.16
CA LEU A 338 -18.04 -16.05 0.92
C LEU A 338 -18.77 -17.25 1.50
N ASN A 339 -18.20 -18.46 1.37
CA ASN A 339 -18.81 -19.70 1.88
C ASN A 339 -18.72 -19.81 3.41
N ASN A 340 -17.77 -19.15 4.04
CA ASN A 340 -17.56 -19.17 5.49
C ASN A 340 -18.12 -17.95 6.21
N GLY A 341 -18.99 -17.19 5.52
CA GLY A 341 -19.92 -16.25 6.14
C GLY A 341 -19.33 -14.88 6.44
N THR A 342 -18.28 -14.47 5.71
CA THR A 342 -17.87 -13.07 5.75
C THR A 342 -19.03 -12.14 5.39
N THR A 343 -19.07 -10.99 6.02
CA THR A 343 -20.13 -9.98 5.79
C THR A 343 -19.55 -8.69 5.17
N ASP A 344 -18.27 -8.73 4.79
CA ASP A 344 -17.56 -7.57 4.25
C ASP A 344 -17.31 -7.64 2.74
N ASN A 345 -16.82 -6.54 2.17
CA ASN A 345 -16.11 -6.55 0.90
C ASN A 345 -14.92 -7.51 1.01
N ILE A 346 -14.52 -8.12 -0.07
CA ILE A 346 -13.41 -9.06 -0.10
C ILE A 346 -12.50 -8.69 -1.25
N THR A 347 -11.25 -8.41 -0.94
CA THR A 347 -10.21 -8.21 -1.96
C THR A 347 -8.99 -9.02 -1.60
N VAL A 348 -8.55 -9.87 -2.54
CA VAL A 348 -7.41 -10.77 -2.37
C VAL A 348 -6.48 -10.61 -3.57
N MET A 349 -5.21 -10.38 -3.30
CA MET A 349 -4.13 -10.40 -4.28
C MET A 349 -3.14 -11.51 -3.92
N VAL A 350 -2.84 -12.37 -4.89
CA VAL A 350 -1.82 -13.42 -4.77
C VAL A 350 -0.66 -13.09 -5.71
N VAL A 351 0.55 -13.04 -5.15
CA VAL A 351 1.78 -12.81 -5.90
C VAL A 351 2.62 -14.09 -5.85
N MET A 352 2.63 -14.85 -6.96
CA MET A 352 3.48 -16.03 -7.09
C MET A 352 4.93 -15.58 -7.34
N LEU A 353 5.85 -16.07 -6.51
CA LEU A 353 7.28 -15.80 -6.57
C LEU A 353 7.96 -16.92 -7.33
N SER A 354 8.79 -16.59 -8.32
CA SER A 354 9.49 -17.59 -9.17
C SER A 354 10.97 -17.63 -8.84
#